data_8fb9517cea01030ead0929103960db4c
#
_entry.id   8fb9517cea01030ead0929103960db4c
#
_cell.length_a   1.000
_cell.length_b   1.000
_cell.length_c   1.000
_cell.angle_alpha   90.00
_cell.angle_beta   90.00
_cell.angle_gamma   90.00
#
_symmetry.space_group_name_H-M   'P 1'
#
loop_
_entity.id
_entity.type
_entity.pdbx_description
1 polymer ?
#
loop_
_entity_poly.entity_id
_entity_poly.type
_entity_poly.pdbx_seq_one_letter_code
_entity_poly.pdbx_strand_id
1 'polypeptide(L)'
;MKKRLSLFLAALAFLLLAVLLVIFPHEAKSGAANGIALCSTVIIPSLFPFTFCALMILKLANIKRLDMPNRVIKKLFHTDLTLFSVFLISLFSGYPTGAALVRELEENGQIARKTAKAMYCCCVNAGPAFIISFISETVFNNNKLGLILLASHILPSFLLLLLYRPLLSEALSTADTKQPQSFSETFVECAAQSSSSMLKICSIVILFSSINGLMLHFSELKVVSMLLEITSGVLLTDNVYAVSFLLGFAGLSVWCQVFANAAGGVPLPLFAASRIIHGTASAVLTIIFIRLFDITVSTLSNGKNALFTPLADSLAVSIGLFCMTVLFIISVFGKSNCRKMKCDVV
;
A
#
# COMPACT_ATOMS: atom_id res chain seq x y z
N MET A 1 -14.10 13.21 -28.43
CA MET A 1 -14.87 11.97 -28.58
C MET A 1 -14.37 10.85 -27.66
N LYS A 2 -13.09 10.44 -27.72
CA LYS A 2 -12.51 9.34 -26.88
C LYS A 2 -12.75 9.49 -25.36
N LYS A 3 -12.59 10.71 -24.80
CA LYS A 3 -12.78 10.95 -23.34
C LYS A 3 -14.24 10.80 -22.90
N ARG A 4 -15.22 11.24 -23.72
CA ARG A 4 -16.66 11.05 -23.42
C ARG A 4 -17.07 9.59 -23.48
N LEU A 5 -16.56 8.83 -24.47
CA LEU A 5 -16.80 7.39 -24.59
C LEU A 5 -16.24 6.63 -23.39
N SER A 6 -15.01 6.95 -22.96
CA SER A 6 -14.38 6.34 -21.77
C SER A 6 -15.19 6.59 -20.50
N LEU A 7 -15.69 7.81 -20.29
CA LEU A 7 -16.54 8.13 -19.13
C LEU A 7 -17.89 7.41 -19.19
N PHE A 8 -18.49 7.30 -20.36
CA PHE A 8 -19.74 6.56 -20.56
C PHE A 8 -19.56 5.06 -20.25
N LEU A 9 -18.49 4.44 -20.77
CA LEU A 9 -18.17 3.05 -20.50
C LEU A 9 -17.89 2.80 -19.00
N ALA A 10 -17.20 3.72 -18.34
CA ALA A 10 -16.98 3.64 -16.90
C ALA A 10 -18.31 3.74 -16.12
N ALA A 11 -19.19 4.68 -16.47
CA ALA A 11 -20.50 4.81 -15.84
C ALA A 11 -21.35 3.55 -16.03
N LEU A 12 -21.32 2.96 -17.23
CA LEU A 12 -22.04 1.71 -17.53
C LEU A 12 -21.48 0.54 -16.70
N ALA A 13 -20.16 0.44 -16.55
CA ALA A 13 -19.52 -0.58 -15.73
C ALA A 13 -19.91 -0.46 -14.25
N PHE A 14 -19.95 0.76 -13.69
CA PHE A 14 -20.41 0.98 -12.31
C PHE A 14 -21.92 0.73 -12.14
N LEU A 15 -22.73 1.05 -13.14
CA LEU A 15 -24.15 0.71 -13.13
C LEU A 15 -24.35 -0.81 -13.13
N LEU A 16 -23.62 -1.53 -13.97
CA LEU A 16 -23.63 -2.99 -13.99
C LEU A 16 -23.20 -3.57 -12.63
N LEU A 17 -22.13 -3.04 -12.05
CA LEU A 17 -21.69 -3.45 -10.71
C LEU A 17 -22.78 -3.21 -9.68
N ALA A 18 -23.44 -2.05 -9.68
CA ALA A 18 -24.53 -1.75 -8.75
C ALA A 18 -25.71 -2.74 -8.92
N VAL A 19 -26.05 -3.10 -10.15
CA VAL A 19 -27.08 -4.12 -10.44
C VAL A 19 -26.66 -5.48 -9.90
N LEU A 20 -25.41 -5.91 -10.10
CA LEU A 20 -24.90 -7.17 -9.57
C LEU A 20 -24.93 -7.21 -8.05
N LEU A 21 -24.57 -6.10 -7.37
CA LEU A 21 -24.66 -5.99 -5.90
C LEU A 21 -26.10 -6.14 -5.38
N VAL A 22 -27.10 -5.74 -6.17
CA VAL A 22 -28.51 -5.91 -5.82
C VAL A 22 -29.02 -7.32 -6.12
N ILE A 23 -28.55 -7.95 -7.21
CA ILE A 23 -28.95 -9.31 -7.59
C ILE A 23 -28.32 -10.36 -6.65
N PHE A 24 -27.07 -10.14 -6.20
CA PHE A 24 -26.31 -11.04 -5.33
C PHE A 24 -25.98 -10.39 -3.98
N PRO A 25 -26.99 -10.01 -3.19
CA PRO A 25 -26.78 -9.23 -1.97
C PRO A 25 -26.07 -10.01 -0.87
N HIS A 26 -26.24 -11.34 -0.82
CA HIS A 26 -25.61 -12.21 0.17
C HIS A 26 -24.09 -12.28 -0.06
N GLU A 27 -23.66 -12.52 -1.28
CA GLU A 27 -22.26 -12.62 -1.69
C GLU A 27 -21.54 -11.28 -1.51
N ALA A 28 -22.18 -10.20 -1.93
CA ALA A 28 -21.66 -8.85 -1.79
C ALA A 28 -21.49 -8.46 -0.31
N LYS A 29 -22.53 -8.72 0.52
CA LYS A 29 -22.50 -8.46 1.97
C LYS A 29 -21.45 -9.31 2.68
N SER A 30 -21.36 -10.60 2.35
CA SER A 30 -20.35 -11.50 2.91
C SER A 30 -18.93 -11.03 2.55
N GLY A 31 -18.69 -10.67 1.28
CA GLY A 31 -17.42 -10.09 0.84
C GLY A 31 -17.08 -8.80 1.57
N ALA A 32 -18.02 -7.88 1.72
CA ALA A 32 -17.82 -6.63 2.47
C ALA A 32 -17.52 -6.90 3.95
N ALA A 33 -18.23 -7.83 4.61
CA ALA A 33 -17.98 -8.21 5.99
C ALA A 33 -16.57 -8.80 6.17
N ASN A 34 -16.12 -9.64 5.24
CA ASN A 34 -14.76 -10.15 5.23
C ASN A 34 -13.73 -9.02 5.07
N GLY A 35 -13.98 -8.05 4.18
CA GLY A 35 -13.14 -6.86 4.02
C GLY A 35 -13.04 -6.04 5.30
N ILE A 36 -14.14 -5.84 6.01
CA ILE A 36 -14.15 -5.15 7.33
C ILE A 36 -13.33 -5.94 8.35
N ALA A 37 -13.51 -7.24 8.42
CA ALA A 37 -12.75 -8.10 9.31
C ALA A 37 -11.24 -8.02 9.02
N LEU A 38 -10.83 -8.11 7.76
CA LEU A 38 -9.42 -7.94 7.34
C LEU A 38 -8.87 -6.55 7.73
N CYS A 39 -9.64 -5.50 7.54
CA CYS A 39 -9.23 -4.15 7.93
C CYS A 39 -8.97 -4.06 9.43
N SER A 40 -9.87 -4.58 10.25
CA SER A 40 -9.81 -4.44 11.71
C SER A 40 -8.80 -5.38 12.37
N THR A 41 -8.64 -6.60 11.86
CA THR A 41 -7.77 -7.62 12.49
C THR A 41 -6.36 -7.66 11.92
N VAL A 42 -6.18 -7.21 10.68
CA VAL A 42 -4.89 -7.31 9.96
C VAL A 42 -4.37 -5.94 9.58
N ILE A 43 -5.10 -5.19 8.73
CA ILE A 43 -4.57 -4.01 8.06
C ILE A 43 -4.28 -2.90 9.05
N ILE A 44 -5.26 -2.51 9.87
CA ILE A 44 -5.11 -1.42 10.83
C ILE A 44 -4.03 -1.76 11.88
N PRO A 45 -4.07 -2.91 12.58
CA PRO A 45 -3.08 -3.22 13.60
C PRO A 45 -1.65 -3.34 13.06
N SER A 46 -1.49 -3.87 11.83
CA SER A 46 -0.16 -4.06 11.25
C SER A 46 0.39 -2.80 10.57
N LEU A 47 -0.43 -2.03 9.85
CA LEU A 47 0.08 -0.94 9.03
C LEU A 47 0.06 0.42 9.74
N PHE A 48 -0.91 0.70 10.62
CA PHE A 48 -1.04 2.01 11.24
C PHE A 48 0.18 2.40 12.08
N PRO A 49 0.65 1.56 13.04
CA PRO A 49 1.83 1.91 13.85
C PRO A 49 3.09 2.10 13.00
N PHE A 50 3.29 1.23 12.00
CA PHE A 50 4.45 1.33 11.11
C PHE A 50 4.40 2.56 10.23
N THR A 51 3.24 2.90 9.66
CA THR A 51 3.06 4.11 8.85
C THR A 51 3.31 5.37 9.69
N PHE A 52 2.79 5.41 10.92
CA PHE A 52 3.03 6.50 11.84
C PHE A 52 4.52 6.67 12.16
N CYS A 53 5.20 5.59 12.58
CA CYS A 53 6.63 5.62 12.88
C CYS A 53 7.46 6.03 11.65
N ALA A 54 7.13 5.52 10.47
CA ALA A 54 7.83 5.86 9.22
C ALA A 54 7.71 7.36 8.90
N LEU A 55 6.52 7.93 9.03
CA LEU A 55 6.30 9.36 8.84
C LEU A 55 7.03 10.21 9.88
N MET A 56 7.02 9.79 11.15
CA MET A 56 7.76 10.46 12.22
C MET A 56 9.26 10.47 11.92
N ILE A 57 9.84 9.32 11.57
CA ILE A 57 11.26 9.22 11.22
C ILE A 57 11.59 10.15 10.05
N LEU A 58 10.77 10.14 8.99
CA LEU A 58 10.99 11.00 7.83
C LEU A 58 10.99 12.49 8.19
N LYS A 59 10.03 12.93 9.01
CA LYS A 59 9.89 14.35 9.36
C LYS A 59 10.89 14.81 10.40
N LEU A 60 11.31 13.95 11.34
CA LEU A 60 12.28 14.28 12.38
C LEU A 60 13.72 14.10 11.90
N ALA A 61 13.98 13.15 10.99
CA ALA A 61 15.31 12.91 10.49
C ALA A 61 15.80 14.08 9.63
N ASN A 62 16.84 14.77 10.09
CA ASN A 62 17.50 15.82 9.30
C ASN A 62 18.43 15.15 8.27
N ILE A 63 17.81 14.49 7.28
CA ILE A 63 18.47 13.64 6.27
C ILE A 63 19.50 14.42 5.44
N LYS A 64 19.32 15.74 5.31
CA LYS A 64 20.21 16.63 4.53
C LYS A 64 21.65 16.72 5.09
N ARG A 65 21.90 16.29 6.34
CA ARG A 65 23.23 16.39 6.99
C ARG A 65 24.15 15.16 6.76
N LEU A 66 23.69 14.15 6.01
CA LEU A 66 24.46 12.92 5.78
C LEU A 66 25.13 12.94 4.39
N ASP A 67 26.31 13.57 4.28
CA ASP A 67 27.00 13.71 2.99
C ASP A 67 27.60 12.40 2.45
N MET A 68 28.09 11.53 3.33
CA MET A 68 28.80 10.33 2.92
C MET A 68 27.89 9.24 2.29
N PRO A 69 26.73 8.89 2.87
CA PRO A 69 25.77 7.99 2.22
C PRO A 69 25.24 8.54 0.88
N ASN A 70 25.10 9.87 0.77
CA ASN A 70 24.56 10.51 -0.42
C ASN A 70 25.45 10.27 -1.66
N ARG A 71 26.78 10.25 -1.54
CA ARG A 71 27.70 9.97 -2.66
C ARG A 71 27.54 8.56 -3.20
N VAL A 72 27.39 7.57 -2.32
CA VAL A 72 27.18 6.17 -2.73
C VAL A 72 25.83 6.00 -3.43
N ILE A 73 24.77 6.58 -2.85
CA ILE A 73 23.39 6.54 -3.39
C ILE A 73 23.34 7.18 -4.78
N LYS A 74 23.95 8.36 -4.94
CA LYS A 74 24.03 9.04 -6.24
C LYS A 74 24.77 8.21 -7.28
N LYS A 75 25.86 7.57 -6.92
CA LYS A 75 26.64 6.72 -7.83
C LYS A 75 25.87 5.47 -8.25
N LEU A 76 25.14 4.82 -7.32
CA LEU A 76 24.43 3.58 -7.59
C LEU A 76 23.08 3.82 -8.27
N PHE A 77 22.28 4.74 -7.74
CA PHE A 77 20.87 4.88 -8.12
C PHE A 77 20.55 6.16 -8.90
N HIS A 78 21.53 7.06 -9.14
CA HIS A 78 21.32 8.39 -9.77
C HIS A 78 20.25 9.23 -9.06
N THR A 79 20.12 9.08 -7.77
CA THR A 79 19.18 9.80 -6.92
C THR A 79 19.89 10.30 -5.68
N ASP A 80 19.25 11.17 -4.92
CA ASP A 80 19.78 11.68 -3.66
C ASP A 80 19.25 10.89 -2.45
N LEU A 81 19.75 11.22 -1.28
CA LEU A 81 19.36 10.60 -0.02
C LEU A 81 17.87 10.84 0.30
N THR A 82 17.29 11.95 -0.11
CA THR A 82 15.87 12.27 0.13
C THR A 82 14.96 11.26 -0.57
N LEU A 83 15.15 11.07 -1.88
CA LEU A 83 14.37 10.12 -2.66
C LEU A 83 14.64 8.66 -2.24
N PHE A 84 15.90 8.34 -1.92
CA PHE A 84 16.25 7.03 -1.40
C PHE A 84 15.58 6.74 -0.05
N SER A 85 15.45 7.76 0.81
CA SER A 85 14.71 7.62 2.08
C SER A 85 13.22 7.36 1.85
N VAL A 86 12.60 8.04 0.89
CA VAL A 86 11.21 7.75 0.51
C VAL A 86 11.05 6.30 0.01
N PHE A 87 12.01 5.82 -0.79
CA PHE A 87 12.03 4.42 -1.21
C PHE A 87 12.15 3.47 -0.01
N LEU A 88 13.09 3.70 0.92
CA LEU A 88 13.22 2.88 2.12
C LEU A 88 11.95 2.91 2.98
N ILE A 89 11.35 4.09 3.18
CA ILE A 89 10.10 4.21 3.93
C ILE A 89 8.99 3.39 3.27
N SER A 90 8.92 3.39 1.93
CA SER A 90 7.94 2.57 1.22
C SER A 90 8.09 1.06 1.47
N LEU A 91 9.33 0.60 1.70
CA LEU A 91 9.60 -0.80 2.05
C LEU A 91 9.10 -1.16 3.46
N PHE A 92 9.16 -0.22 4.40
CA PHE A 92 8.77 -0.47 5.79
C PHE A 92 7.28 -0.21 6.06
N SER A 93 6.73 0.88 5.51
CA SER A 93 5.36 1.28 5.77
C SER A 93 4.31 0.57 4.91
N GLY A 94 4.76 -0.12 3.87
CA GLY A 94 3.84 -0.77 2.92
C GLY A 94 3.13 0.20 1.98
N TYR A 95 2.39 -0.36 1.02
CA TYR A 95 1.59 0.44 0.12
C TYR A 95 0.31 0.94 0.82
N PRO A 96 -0.22 2.12 0.46
CA PRO A 96 0.20 3.06 -0.58
C PRO A 96 1.07 4.23 -0.05
N THR A 97 1.68 4.10 1.12
CA THR A 97 2.41 5.20 1.79
C THR A 97 3.53 5.78 0.91
N GLY A 98 4.29 4.91 0.24
CA GLY A 98 5.34 5.36 -0.68
C GLY A 98 4.80 6.26 -1.78
N ALA A 99 3.66 5.91 -2.38
CA ALA A 99 3.01 6.73 -3.40
C ALA A 99 2.52 8.08 -2.85
N ALA A 100 2.03 8.13 -1.61
CA ALA A 100 1.61 9.37 -0.96
C ALA A 100 2.79 10.32 -0.73
N LEU A 101 3.95 9.80 -0.31
CA LEU A 101 5.17 10.58 -0.12
C LEU A 101 5.74 11.11 -1.45
N VAL A 102 5.74 10.29 -2.50
CA VAL A 102 6.15 10.72 -3.85
C VAL A 102 5.25 11.86 -4.33
N ARG A 103 3.95 11.76 -4.10
CA ARG A 103 2.99 12.82 -4.41
C ARG A 103 3.31 14.12 -3.67
N GLU A 104 3.60 14.06 -2.38
CA GLU A 104 3.94 15.23 -1.57
C GLU A 104 5.19 15.94 -2.14
N LEU A 105 6.22 15.19 -2.53
CA LEU A 105 7.41 15.74 -3.16
C LEU A 105 7.12 16.36 -4.55
N GLU A 106 6.25 15.71 -5.36
CA GLU A 106 5.86 16.21 -6.69
C GLU A 106 5.03 17.51 -6.57
N GLU A 107 4.03 17.55 -5.68
CA GLU A 107 3.17 18.72 -5.46
C GLU A 107 3.93 19.92 -4.87
N ASN A 108 4.94 19.66 -4.05
CA ASN A 108 5.83 20.69 -3.51
C ASN A 108 6.92 21.13 -4.52
N GLY A 109 6.93 20.61 -5.74
CA GLY A 109 7.93 20.94 -6.76
C GLY A 109 9.35 20.46 -6.41
N GLN A 110 9.50 19.55 -5.46
CA GLN A 110 10.80 19.05 -5.01
C GLN A 110 11.38 18.00 -5.95
N ILE A 111 10.57 17.40 -6.78
CA ILE A 111 11.02 16.43 -7.78
C ILE A 111 10.39 16.69 -9.15
N ALA A 112 11.15 16.40 -10.20
CA ALA A 112 10.64 16.47 -11.56
C ALA A 112 9.59 15.38 -11.82
N ARG A 113 8.59 15.68 -12.66
CA ARG A 113 7.53 14.75 -13.03
C ARG A 113 8.02 13.41 -13.59
N LYS A 114 9.17 13.42 -14.30
CA LYS A 114 9.82 12.20 -14.82
C LYS A 114 10.29 11.31 -13.66
N THR A 115 10.92 11.89 -12.66
CA THR A 115 11.37 11.22 -11.44
C THR A 115 10.19 10.71 -10.62
N ALA A 116 9.12 11.51 -10.44
CA ALA A 116 7.92 11.10 -9.75
C ALA A 116 7.31 9.81 -10.37
N LYS A 117 7.19 9.75 -11.71
CA LYS A 117 6.69 8.57 -12.42
C LYS A 117 7.51 7.30 -12.15
N ALA A 118 8.84 7.43 -12.13
CA ALA A 118 9.73 6.32 -11.80
C ALA A 118 9.57 5.90 -10.32
N MET A 119 9.52 6.86 -9.41
CA MET A 119 9.35 6.60 -7.98
C MET A 119 7.99 5.94 -7.67
N TYR A 120 6.89 6.31 -8.35
CA TYR A 120 5.61 5.60 -8.22
C TYR A 120 5.74 4.12 -8.61
N CYS A 121 6.59 3.77 -9.58
CA CYS A 121 6.84 2.38 -9.96
C CYS A 121 7.71 1.62 -8.94
N CYS A 122 8.61 2.30 -8.21
CA CYS A 122 9.53 1.70 -7.26
C CYS A 122 9.00 1.66 -5.83
N CYS A 123 8.17 2.66 -5.43
CA CYS A 123 7.72 2.86 -4.05
C CYS A 123 6.36 2.20 -3.75
N VAL A 124 6.07 1.07 -4.38
CA VAL A 124 4.85 0.27 -4.14
C VAL A 124 5.27 -1.10 -3.63
N ASN A 125 5.41 -1.22 -2.33
CA ASN A 125 5.96 -2.39 -1.66
C ASN A 125 5.04 -2.87 -0.54
N ALA A 126 5.02 -4.20 -0.28
CA ALA A 126 4.38 -4.75 0.89
C ALA A 126 5.27 -4.49 2.13
N GLY A 127 4.68 -4.04 3.21
CA GLY A 127 5.41 -3.83 4.46
C GLY A 127 5.78 -5.13 5.17
N PRO A 128 6.90 -5.13 5.95
CA PRO A 128 7.35 -6.30 6.70
C PRO A 128 6.27 -6.86 7.63
N ALA A 129 5.48 -6.01 8.28
CA ALA A 129 4.38 -6.44 9.14
C ALA A 129 3.35 -7.29 8.40
N PHE A 130 2.97 -6.89 7.17
CA PHE A 130 2.04 -7.66 6.35
C PHE A 130 2.64 -9.01 5.93
N ILE A 131 3.93 -9.03 5.53
CA ILE A 131 4.59 -10.26 5.08
C ILE A 131 4.84 -11.23 6.24
N ILE A 132 5.37 -10.73 7.37
CA ILE A 132 5.77 -11.58 8.50
C ILE A 132 4.55 -11.95 9.33
N SER A 133 3.80 -10.98 9.86
CA SER A 133 2.73 -11.28 10.82
C SER A 133 1.48 -11.85 10.13
N PHE A 134 1.06 -11.32 8.99
CA PHE A 134 -0.13 -11.84 8.35
C PHE A 134 0.15 -13.04 7.46
N ILE A 135 1.04 -12.91 6.47
CA ILE A 135 1.25 -14.00 5.50
C ILE A 135 1.99 -15.17 6.15
N SER A 136 3.12 -14.89 6.78
CA SER A 136 3.98 -15.95 7.32
C SER A 136 3.35 -16.64 8.53
N GLU A 137 2.93 -15.89 9.53
CA GLU A 137 2.39 -16.45 10.77
C GLU A 137 0.95 -16.92 10.60
N THR A 138 0.06 -16.05 10.06
CA THR A 138 -1.38 -16.36 10.03
C THR A 138 -1.75 -17.28 8.87
N VAL A 139 -1.18 -17.08 7.65
CA VAL A 139 -1.55 -17.89 6.48
C VAL A 139 -0.76 -19.19 6.40
N PHE A 140 0.56 -19.15 6.63
CA PHE A 140 1.42 -20.33 6.49
C PHE A 140 1.88 -20.94 7.82
N ASN A 141 1.70 -20.27 8.94
CA ASN A 141 2.20 -20.66 10.27
C ASN A 141 3.70 -21.08 10.24
N ASN A 142 4.51 -20.30 9.55
CA ASN A 142 5.93 -20.58 9.32
C ASN A 142 6.78 -19.31 9.27
N ASN A 143 7.41 -18.96 10.41
CA ASN A 143 8.19 -17.73 10.54
C ASN A 143 9.45 -17.68 9.65
N LYS A 144 10.06 -18.83 9.34
CA LYS A 144 11.20 -18.89 8.43
C LYS A 144 10.79 -18.49 7.00
N LEU A 145 9.59 -18.91 6.59
CA LEU A 145 9.04 -18.55 5.29
C LEU A 145 8.83 -17.03 5.16
N GLY A 146 8.45 -16.35 6.26
CA GLY A 146 8.29 -14.89 6.27
C GLY A 146 9.56 -14.15 5.93
N LEU A 147 10.70 -14.58 6.44
CA LEU A 147 12.01 -13.98 6.13
C LEU A 147 12.38 -14.20 4.65
N ILE A 148 12.09 -15.38 4.11
CA ILE A 148 12.30 -15.66 2.68
C ILE A 148 11.40 -14.79 1.81
N LEU A 149 10.12 -14.71 2.11
CA LEU A 149 9.17 -13.89 1.37
C LEU A 149 9.56 -12.40 1.43
N LEU A 150 10.00 -11.94 2.61
CA LEU A 150 10.47 -10.57 2.80
C LEU A 150 11.73 -10.29 1.96
N ALA A 151 12.74 -11.15 2.02
CA ALA A 151 13.94 -11.01 1.22
C ALA A 151 13.63 -11.07 -0.29
N SER A 152 12.81 -12.03 -0.70
CA SER A 152 12.35 -12.18 -2.09
C SER A 152 11.52 -11.00 -2.60
N HIS A 153 10.89 -10.23 -1.71
CA HIS A 153 10.16 -9.03 -2.05
C HIS A 153 11.05 -7.78 -2.08
N ILE A 154 11.98 -7.65 -1.13
CA ILE A 154 12.85 -6.48 -1.03
C ILE A 154 13.89 -6.44 -2.16
N LEU A 155 14.53 -7.56 -2.49
CA LEU A 155 15.57 -7.60 -3.53
C LEU A 155 15.09 -7.13 -4.91
N PRO A 156 13.92 -7.59 -5.43
CA PRO A 156 13.35 -7.06 -6.66
C PRO A 156 12.97 -5.58 -6.58
N SER A 157 12.62 -5.06 -5.42
CA SER A 157 12.35 -3.61 -5.26
C SER A 157 13.61 -2.79 -5.53
N PHE A 158 14.78 -3.23 -5.04
CA PHE A 158 16.07 -2.61 -5.39
C PHE A 158 16.41 -2.79 -6.87
N LEU A 159 16.10 -3.95 -7.46
CA LEU A 159 16.26 -4.16 -8.90
C LEU A 159 15.42 -3.16 -9.71
N LEU A 160 14.19 -2.93 -9.32
CA LEU A 160 13.34 -1.90 -9.96
C LEU A 160 13.96 -0.51 -9.83
N LEU A 161 14.48 -0.13 -8.67
CA LEU A 161 15.15 1.15 -8.49
C LEU A 161 16.35 1.30 -9.45
N LEU A 162 17.11 0.23 -9.66
CA LEU A 162 18.20 0.19 -10.62
C LEU A 162 17.71 0.26 -12.07
N LEU A 163 16.64 -0.46 -12.43
CA LEU A 163 16.07 -0.43 -13.78
C LEU A 163 15.50 0.94 -14.15
N TYR A 164 14.91 1.63 -13.19
CA TYR A 164 14.36 2.98 -13.39
C TYR A 164 15.39 4.10 -13.20
N ARG A 165 16.65 3.77 -12.85
CA ARG A 165 17.76 4.72 -12.69
C ARG A 165 17.87 5.78 -13.78
N PRO A 166 17.67 5.50 -15.09
CA PRO A 166 17.75 6.52 -16.15
C PRO A 166 16.63 7.56 -16.10
N LEU A 167 15.57 7.29 -15.35
CA LEU A 167 14.43 8.20 -15.16
C LEU A 167 14.54 9.00 -13.86
N LEU A 168 15.42 8.58 -12.95
CA LEU A 168 15.64 9.24 -11.67
C LEU A 168 16.56 10.45 -11.85
N SER A 169 16.35 11.46 -11.04
CA SER A 169 17.21 12.65 -10.88
C SER A 169 17.23 13.03 -9.40
N GLU A 170 18.17 13.85 -9.02
CA GLU A 170 18.20 14.40 -7.66
C GLU A 170 16.96 15.25 -7.38
N ALA A 171 16.56 15.32 -6.11
CA ALA A 171 15.52 16.24 -5.70
C ALA A 171 15.97 17.67 -6.00
N LEU A 172 15.04 18.47 -6.49
CA LEU A 172 15.29 19.88 -6.74
C LEU A 172 15.47 20.59 -5.39
N SER A 173 16.54 21.37 -5.24
CA SER A 173 16.77 22.16 -4.05
C SER A 173 15.77 23.32 -4.01
N THR A 174 14.55 23.04 -3.57
CA THR A 174 13.64 24.11 -3.17
C THR A 174 14.04 24.54 -1.77
N ALA A 175 14.21 25.85 -1.56
CA ALA A 175 14.43 26.39 -0.24
C ALA A 175 13.30 25.89 0.68
N ASP A 176 13.66 25.25 1.78
CA ASP A 176 12.70 24.84 2.80
C ASP A 176 12.02 26.09 3.37
N THR A 177 10.85 26.43 2.83
CA THR A 177 10.02 27.52 3.35
C THR A 177 9.18 27.09 4.56
N LYS A 178 9.20 25.81 4.91
CA LYS A 178 8.51 25.33 6.12
C LYS A 178 9.38 25.63 7.35
N GLN A 179 8.86 26.47 8.22
CA GLN A 179 9.45 26.68 9.56
C GLN A 179 9.57 25.31 10.28
N PRO A 180 10.60 25.13 11.10
CA PRO A 180 10.74 23.91 11.90
C PRO A 180 9.49 23.76 12.78
N GLN A 181 8.73 22.69 12.53
CA GLN A 181 7.56 22.35 13.35
C GLN A 181 8.02 21.83 14.70
N SER A 182 7.25 22.12 15.75
CA SER A 182 7.48 21.52 17.05
C SER A 182 7.26 20.00 16.99
N PHE A 183 7.88 19.26 17.92
CA PHE A 183 7.66 17.81 18.03
C PHE A 183 6.19 17.46 18.13
N SER A 184 5.43 18.20 18.96
CA SER A 184 4.00 17.97 19.17
C SER A 184 3.18 18.18 17.89
N GLU A 185 3.46 19.24 17.12
CA GLU A 185 2.79 19.46 15.84
C GLU A 185 3.10 18.36 14.84
N THR A 186 4.37 17.96 14.73
CA THR A 186 4.80 16.87 13.87
C THR A 186 4.11 15.55 14.26
N PHE A 187 4.03 15.26 15.56
CA PHE A 187 3.35 14.05 16.08
C PHE A 187 1.88 14.01 15.67
N VAL A 188 1.14 15.09 15.93
CA VAL A 188 -0.29 15.19 15.60
C VAL A 188 -0.51 15.11 14.09
N GLU A 189 0.33 15.78 13.30
CA GLU A 189 0.24 15.74 11.84
C GLU A 189 0.51 14.32 11.29
N CYS A 190 1.52 13.61 11.79
CA CYS A 190 1.80 12.23 11.41
C CYS A 190 0.67 11.28 11.80
N ALA A 191 0.07 11.44 12.99
CA ALA A 191 -1.07 10.66 13.41
C ALA A 191 -2.28 10.87 12.49
N ALA A 192 -2.60 12.12 12.16
CA ALA A 192 -3.69 12.48 11.27
C ALA A 192 -3.46 11.95 9.84
N GLN A 193 -2.23 12.04 9.33
CA GLN A 193 -1.87 11.55 7.99
C GLN A 193 -1.94 10.02 7.93
N SER A 194 -1.47 9.31 8.96
CA SER A 194 -1.56 7.85 9.08
C SER A 194 -3.02 7.39 9.15
N SER A 195 -3.86 8.04 9.97
CA SER A 195 -5.29 7.74 10.08
C SER A 195 -6.02 7.93 8.74
N SER A 196 -5.75 9.04 8.06
CA SER A 196 -6.33 9.31 6.72
C SER A 196 -5.93 8.25 5.70
N SER A 197 -4.67 7.79 5.74
CA SER A 197 -4.17 6.72 4.87
C SER A 197 -4.89 5.41 5.16
N MET A 198 -5.03 5.03 6.44
CA MET A 198 -5.74 3.79 6.82
C MET A 198 -7.20 3.79 6.37
N LEU A 199 -7.92 4.88 6.53
CA LEU A 199 -9.31 4.97 6.07
C LEU A 199 -9.45 4.78 4.56
N LYS A 200 -8.54 5.37 3.77
CA LYS A 200 -8.53 5.19 2.31
C LYS A 200 -8.25 3.72 1.93
N ILE A 201 -7.28 3.10 2.60
CA ILE A 201 -6.96 1.68 2.37
C ILE A 201 -8.17 0.81 2.71
N CYS A 202 -8.74 0.96 3.90
CA CYS A 202 -9.89 0.17 4.35
C CYS A 202 -11.10 0.32 3.41
N SER A 203 -11.42 1.54 2.99
CA SER A 203 -12.52 1.79 2.05
C SER A 203 -12.35 1.02 0.73
N ILE A 204 -11.14 1.01 0.20
CA ILE A 204 -10.84 0.29 -1.05
C ILE A 204 -10.83 -1.23 -0.82
N VAL A 205 -10.24 -1.70 0.27
CA VAL A 205 -10.23 -3.14 0.60
C VAL A 205 -11.65 -3.66 0.78
N ILE A 206 -12.52 -2.97 1.50
CA ILE A 206 -13.93 -3.37 1.69
C ILE A 206 -14.66 -3.44 0.34
N LEU A 207 -14.49 -2.42 -0.51
CA LEU A 207 -15.10 -2.40 -1.85
C LEU A 207 -14.62 -3.59 -2.70
N PHE A 208 -13.31 -3.80 -2.79
CA PHE A 208 -12.75 -4.88 -3.59
C PHE A 208 -13.05 -6.27 -3.00
N SER A 209 -13.13 -6.39 -1.67
CA SER A 209 -13.57 -7.64 -1.01
C SER A 209 -15.05 -7.93 -1.29
N SER A 210 -15.90 -6.91 -1.39
CA SER A 210 -17.29 -7.08 -1.81
C SER A 210 -17.39 -7.58 -3.27
N ILE A 211 -16.58 -7.01 -4.17
CA ILE A 211 -16.49 -7.48 -5.57
C ILE A 211 -15.93 -8.91 -5.62
N ASN A 212 -14.94 -9.23 -4.79
CA ASN A 212 -14.41 -10.60 -4.66
C ASN A 212 -15.48 -11.60 -4.20
N GLY A 213 -16.34 -11.21 -3.26
CA GLY A 213 -17.48 -12.03 -2.86
C GLY A 213 -18.37 -12.40 -4.03
N LEU A 214 -18.68 -11.43 -4.90
CA LEU A 214 -19.43 -11.68 -6.14
C LEU A 214 -18.67 -12.60 -7.11
N MET A 215 -17.38 -12.39 -7.29
CA MET A 215 -16.57 -13.17 -8.24
C MET A 215 -16.38 -14.61 -7.81
N LEU A 216 -16.23 -14.87 -6.52
CA LEU A 216 -16.07 -16.22 -5.97
C LEU A 216 -17.33 -17.05 -6.07
N HIS A 217 -18.49 -16.43 -6.32
CA HIS A 217 -19.70 -17.16 -6.72
C HIS A 217 -19.51 -17.92 -8.04
N PHE A 218 -18.62 -17.43 -8.91
CA PHE A 218 -18.24 -18.04 -10.17
C PHE A 218 -16.84 -18.66 -10.02
N SER A 219 -16.74 -19.99 -9.92
CA SER A 219 -15.50 -20.72 -9.65
C SER A 219 -14.37 -20.43 -10.64
N GLU A 220 -14.71 -20.15 -11.91
CA GLU A 220 -13.78 -19.85 -13.00
C GLU A 220 -13.04 -18.50 -12.79
N LEU A 221 -13.59 -17.61 -11.96
CA LEU A 221 -13.02 -16.29 -11.72
C LEU A 221 -12.04 -16.24 -10.54
N LYS A 222 -11.70 -17.37 -9.91
CA LYS A 222 -10.81 -17.43 -8.74
C LYS A 222 -9.47 -16.73 -8.97
N VAL A 223 -8.82 -16.92 -10.12
CA VAL A 223 -7.53 -16.29 -10.44
C VAL A 223 -7.68 -14.77 -10.56
N VAL A 224 -8.76 -14.31 -11.20
CA VAL A 224 -9.06 -12.87 -11.30
C VAL A 224 -9.29 -12.29 -9.90
N SER A 225 -10.04 -12.98 -9.07
CA SER A 225 -10.29 -12.62 -7.67
C SER A 225 -9.00 -12.45 -6.87
N MET A 226 -8.02 -13.36 -7.04
CA MET A 226 -6.71 -13.24 -6.40
C MET A 226 -5.93 -11.99 -6.83
N LEU A 227 -6.08 -11.56 -8.08
CA LEU A 227 -5.39 -10.38 -8.60
C LEU A 227 -6.11 -9.06 -8.26
N LEU A 228 -7.38 -9.11 -7.88
CA LEU A 228 -8.15 -7.92 -7.53
C LEU A 228 -7.70 -7.29 -6.22
N GLU A 229 -7.61 -8.10 -5.16
CA GLU A 229 -7.28 -7.60 -3.82
C GLU A 229 -6.31 -8.58 -3.13
N ILE A 230 -5.13 -8.06 -2.77
CA ILE A 230 -4.02 -8.89 -2.31
C ILE A 230 -4.33 -9.59 -0.99
N THR A 231 -5.00 -8.95 -0.04
CA THR A 231 -5.23 -9.50 1.31
C THR A 231 -6.19 -10.69 1.24
N SER A 232 -7.27 -10.55 0.47
CA SER A 232 -8.18 -11.66 0.17
C SER A 232 -7.53 -12.68 -0.77
N GLY A 233 -6.74 -12.21 -1.73
CA GLY A 233 -6.10 -13.05 -2.75
C GLY A 233 -5.14 -14.09 -2.18
N VAL A 234 -4.34 -13.70 -1.18
CA VAL A 234 -3.39 -14.63 -0.54
C VAL A 234 -4.08 -15.74 0.25
N LEU A 235 -5.32 -15.51 0.70
CA LEU A 235 -6.15 -16.51 1.38
C LEU A 235 -6.77 -17.55 0.43
N LEU A 236 -6.79 -17.27 -0.88
CA LEU A 236 -7.37 -18.14 -1.89
C LEU A 236 -6.38 -19.19 -2.43
N THR A 237 -5.12 -19.15 -2.01
CA THR A 237 -4.09 -20.08 -2.50
C THR A 237 -3.17 -20.54 -1.38
N ASP A 238 -2.75 -21.82 -1.47
CA ASP A 238 -1.72 -22.40 -0.60
C ASP A 238 -0.34 -22.40 -1.28
N ASN A 239 -0.28 -21.92 -2.52
CA ASN A 239 0.95 -21.87 -3.29
C ASN A 239 1.77 -20.64 -2.89
N VAL A 240 2.87 -20.85 -2.15
CA VAL A 240 3.77 -19.80 -1.67
C VAL A 240 4.36 -18.96 -2.82
N TYR A 241 4.60 -19.57 -3.97
CA TYR A 241 5.15 -18.86 -5.13
C TYR A 241 4.11 -17.90 -5.74
N ALA A 242 2.84 -18.34 -5.79
CA ALA A 242 1.73 -17.47 -6.18
C ALA A 242 1.56 -16.31 -5.19
N VAL A 243 1.66 -16.58 -3.88
CA VAL A 243 1.64 -15.53 -2.85
C VAL A 243 2.80 -14.55 -3.03
N SER A 244 4.02 -15.03 -3.29
CA SER A 244 5.18 -14.18 -3.55
C SER A 244 4.98 -13.31 -4.80
N PHE A 245 4.41 -13.86 -5.87
CA PHE A 245 4.03 -13.09 -7.06
C PHE A 245 3.00 -12.00 -6.70
N LEU A 246 1.93 -12.35 -5.98
CA LEU A 246 0.89 -11.40 -5.59
C LEU A 246 1.44 -10.25 -4.74
N LEU A 247 2.41 -10.51 -3.86
CA LEU A 247 3.10 -9.47 -3.09
C LEU A 247 3.77 -8.42 -3.99
N GLY A 248 4.50 -8.85 -5.00
CA GLY A 248 5.16 -7.94 -5.96
C GLY A 248 4.19 -7.30 -6.94
N PHE A 249 3.13 -8.01 -7.36
CA PHE A 249 2.07 -7.50 -8.22
C PHE A 249 1.19 -6.46 -7.51
N ALA A 250 0.99 -6.61 -6.20
CA ALA A 250 0.29 -5.72 -5.29
C ALA A 250 -1.24 -5.67 -5.41
N GLY A 251 -1.85 -6.44 -6.32
CA GLY A 251 -3.30 -6.44 -6.56
C GLY A 251 -3.85 -5.13 -7.17
N LEU A 252 -4.95 -5.22 -7.89
CA LEU A 252 -5.56 -4.07 -8.59
C LEU A 252 -6.12 -3.02 -7.61
N SER A 253 -6.54 -3.42 -6.41
CA SER A 253 -6.97 -2.50 -5.35
C SER A 253 -5.86 -1.51 -4.97
N VAL A 254 -4.62 -1.99 -4.84
CA VAL A 254 -3.44 -1.15 -4.56
C VAL A 254 -3.10 -0.28 -5.77
N TRP A 255 -3.23 -0.80 -7.00
CA TRP A 255 -3.02 0.02 -8.21
C TRP A 255 -3.96 1.23 -8.22
N CYS A 256 -5.25 1.03 -7.90
CA CYS A 256 -6.20 2.14 -7.78
C CYS A 256 -5.76 3.17 -6.73
N GLN A 257 -5.22 2.72 -5.59
CA GLN A 257 -4.70 3.60 -4.54
C GLN A 257 -3.49 4.40 -5.01
N VAL A 258 -2.56 3.78 -5.75
CA VAL A 258 -1.39 4.45 -6.30
C VAL A 258 -1.80 5.48 -7.34
N PHE A 259 -2.68 5.14 -8.28
CA PHE A 259 -3.17 6.08 -9.29
C PHE A 259 -3.96 7.24 -8.69
N ALA A 260 -4.71 7.02 -7.61
CA ALA A 260 -5.38 8.08 -6.86
C ALA A 260 -4.40 9.04 -6.18
N ASN A 261 -3.21 8.57 -5.82
CA ASN A 261 -2.14 9.39 -5.25
C ASN A 261 -1.28 10.09 -6.33
N ALA A 262 -1.21 9.58 -7.54
CA ALA A 262 -0.34 10.11 -8.59
C ALA A 262 -0.93 11.35 -9.27
N ALA A 263 -0.63 12.54 -8.74
CA ALA A 263 -1.16 13.83 -9.22
C ALA A 263 -0.87 14.10 -10.71
N GLY A 264 0.29 13.69 -11.20
CA GLY A 264 0.71 13.84 -12.59
C GLY A 264 0.34 12.67 -13.51
N GLY A 265 -0.30 11.63 -12.97
CA GLY A 265 -0.57 10.37 -13.64
C GLY A 265 0.69 9.53 -13.87
N VAL A 266 0.58 8.22 -13.64
CA VAL A 266 1.61 7.24 -14.01
C VAL A 266 1.15 6.55 -15.28
N PRO A 267 1.99 6.39 -16.33
CA PRO A 267 1.61 5.61 -17.50
C PRO A 267 1.30 4.17 -17.10
N LEU A 268 0.06 3.73 -17.35
CA LEU A 268 -0.38 2.38 -16.99
C LEU A 268 0.56 1.28 -17.50
N PRO A 269 1.08 1.31 -18.75
CA PRO A 269 2.01 0.28 -19.23
C PRO A 269 3.31 0.22 -18.43
N LEU A 270 3.86 1.38 -18.06
CA LEU A 270 5.09 1.48 -17.27
C LEU A 270 4.89 0.88 -15.86
N PHE A 271 3.79 1.24 -15.23
CA PHE A 271 3.43 0.75 -13.90
C PHE A 271 3.13 -0.76 -13.92
N ALA A 272 2.31 -1.22 -14.87
CA ALA A 272 1.99 -2.63 -15.04
C ALA A 272 3.25 -3.49 -15.26
N ALA A 273 4.16 -3.03 -16.13
CA ALA A 273 5.45 -3.70 -16.35
C ALA A 273 6.25 -3.79 -15.05
N SER A 274 6.32 -2.71 -14.25
CA SER A 274 7.02 -2.74 -12.96
C SER A 274 6.43 -3.76 -12.00
N ARG A 275 5.10 -3.91 -11.96
CA ARG A 275 4.43 -4.86 -11.05
C ARG A 275 4.62 -6.30 -11.51
N ILE A 276 4.56 -6.56 -12.81
CA ILE A 276 4.83 -7.89 -13.36
C ILE A 276 6.28 -8.29 -13.12
N ILE A 277 7.24 -7.39 -13.39
CA ILE A 277 8.67 -7.65 -13.13
C ILE A 277 8.89 -7.92 -11.64
N HIS A 278 8.31 -7.10 -10.74
CA HIS A 278 8.44 -7.28 -9.31
C HIS A 278 7.87 -8.63 -8.87
N GLY A 279 6.64 -8.95 -9.27
CA GLY A 279 5.97 -10.20 -8.89
C GLY A 279 6.71 -11.43 -9.40
N THR A 280 7.13 -11.45 -10.67
CA THR A 280 7.88 -12.58 -11.24
C THR A 280 9.25 -12.75 -10.61
N ALA A 281 10.00 -11.66 -10.41
CA ALA A 281 11.30 -11.72 -9.74
C ALA A 281 11.17 -12.19 -8.28
N SER A 282 10.14 -11.73 -7.56
CA SER A 282 9.86 -12.20 -6.19
C SER A 282 9.56 -13.70 -6.17
N ALA A 283 8.71 -14.18 -7.05
CA ALA A 283 8.39 -15.61 -7.14
C ALA A 283 9.63 -16.46 -7.46
N VAL A 284 10.44 -16.05 -8.43
CA VAL A 284 11.70 -16.74 -8.79
C VAL A 284 12.68 -16.78 -7.62
N LEU A 285 12.89 -15.65 -6.92
CA LEU A 285 13.75 -15.62 -5.75
C LEU A 285 13.21 -16.49 -4.62
N THR A 286 11.90 -16.55 -4.42
CA THR A 286 11.29 -17.43 -3.43
C THR A 286 11.57 -18.91 -3.76
N ILE A 287 11.48 -19.33 -5.03
CA ILE A 287 11.86 -20.67 -5.46
C ILE A 287 13.33 -20.96 -5.11
N ILE A 288 14.22 -20.03 -5.46
CA ILE A 288 15.65 -20.17 -5.21
C ILE A 288 15.94 -20.28 -3.72
N PHE A 289 15.39 -19.39 -2.90
CA PHE A 289 15.67 -19.36 -1.46
C PHE A 289 15.06 -20.56 -0.72
N ILE A 290 13.87 -21.02 -1.07
CA ILE A 290 13.27 -22.23 -0.48
C ILE A 290 14.17 -23.45 -0.74
N ARG A 291 14.70 -23.58 -1.97
CA ARG A 291 15.62 -24.67 -2.31
C ARG A 291 16.98 -24.52 -1.61
N LEU A 292 17.52 -23.29 -1.56
CA LEU A 292 18.82 -23.04 -0.96
C LEU A 292 18.84 -23.27 0.55
N PHE A 293 17.76 -22.94 1.25
CA PHE A 293 17.65 -23.05 2.71
C PHE A 293 16.88 -24.29 3.17
N ASP A 294 16.51 -25.17 2.23
CA ASP A 294 15.78 -26.42 2.48
C ASP A 294 14.56 -26.24 3.41
N ILE A 295 13.73 -25.26 3.08
CA ILE A 295 12.54 -24.94 3.89
C ILE A 295 11.37 -25.76 3.43
N THR A 296 10.82 -26.56 4.35
CA THR A 296 9.55 -27.29 4.12
C THR A 296 8.39 -26.29 4.18
N VAL A 297 7.66 -26.19 3.09
CA VAL A 297 6.41 -25.43 3.02
C VAL A 297 5.25 -26.37 3.34
N SER A 298 4.75 -26.31 4.58
CA SER A 298 3.54 -27.05 4.94
C SER A 298 2.32 -26.34 4.36
N THR A 299 1.52 -27.06 3.58
CA THR A 299 0.20 -26.59 3.12
C THR A 299 -0.78 -26.67 4.29
N LEU A 300 -1.18 -25.54 4.84
CA LEU A 300 -2.14 -25.51 5.94
C LEU A 300 -3.56 -25.35 5.41
N SER A 301 -4.35 -26.39 5.65
CA SER A 301 -5.80 -26.34 5.43
C SER A 301 -6.59 -25.69 6.58
N ASN A 302 -6.04 -25.63 7.79
CA ASN A 302 -6.79 -25.31 9.01
C ASN A 302 -6.80 -23.80 9.40
N GLY A 303 -5.88 -22.97 8.92
CA GLY A 303 -5.85 -21.55 9.28
C GLY A 303 -6.91 -20.70 8.55
N LYS A 304 -7.41 -21.15 7.42
CA LYS A 304 -8.35 -20.41 6.58
C LYS A 304 -9.73 -20.22 7.22
N ASN A 305 -10.18 -21.18 8.05
CA ASN A 305 -11.48 -21.11 8.70
C ASN A 305 -11.50 -20.16 9.93
N ALA A 306 -10.35 -19.90 10.55
CA ALA A 306 -10.27 -19.03 11.71
C ALA A 306 -10.39 -17.53 11.36
N LEU A 307 -10.00 -17.14 10.14
CA LEU A 307 -10.10 -15.73 9.67
C LEU A 307 -11.51 -15.32 9.25
N PHE A 308 -12.37 -16.30 8.95
CA PHE A 308 -13.75 -16.07 8.51
C PHE A 308 -14.80 -16.33 9.58
N THR A 309 -14.41 -16.58 10.84
CA THR A 309 -15.39 -16.52 11.93
C THR A 309 -15.90 -15.10 12.02
N PRO A 310 -17.23 -14.87 11.92
CA PRO A 310 -17.77 -13.53 12.02
C PRO A 310 -17.37 -12.96 13.36
N LEU A 311 -16.65 -11.84 13.35
CA LEU A 311 -16.33 -11.01 14.54
C LEU A 311 -17.63 -10.38 15.06
N ALA A 312 -18.64 -11.21 15.34
CA ALA A 312 -19.96 -10.72 15.75
C ALA A 312 -19.93 -9.98 17.09
N ASP A 313 -18.91 -10.22 17.94
CA ASP A 313 -18.93 -9.77 19.34
C ASP A 313 -17.68 -9.03 19.82
N SER A 314 -16.79 -8.56 18.93
CA SER A 314 -15.62 -7.83 19.38
C SER A 314 -15.92 -6.33 19.56
N LEU A 315 -16.31 -5.95 20.78
CA LEU A 315 -16.45 -4.56 21.22
C LEU A 315 -15.17 -3.75 20.91
N ALA A 316 -14.00 -4.38 21.00
CA ALA A 316 -12.70 -3.78 20.68
C ALA A 316 -12.58 -3.32 19.22
N VAL A 317 -13.13 -4.07 18.27
CA VAL A 317 -13.12 -3.71 16.84
C VAL A 317 -14.01 -2.50 16.58
N SER A 318 -15.20 -2.49 17.19
CA SER A 318 -16.13 -1.36 17.07
C SER A 318 -15.56 -0.09 17.71
N ILE A 319 -14.89 -0.21 18.85
CA ILE A 319 -14.21 0.90 19.52
C ILE A 319 -13.04 1.39 18.65
N GLY A 320 -12.23 0.49 18.07
CA GLY A 320 -11.12 0.86 17.19
C GLY A 320 -11.58 1.65 15.95
N LEU A 321 -12.63 1.18 15.28
CA LEU A 321 -13.24 1.89 14.15
C LEU A 321 -13.85 3.23 14.56
N PHE A 322 -14.51 3.29 15.70
CA PHE A 322 -15.08 4.52 16.25
C PHE A 322 -13.99 5.54 16.57
N CYS A 323 -12.91 5.13 17.25
CA CYS A 323 -11.75 6.00 17.53
C CYS A 323 -11.11 6.52 16.26
N MET A 324 -10.92 5.67 15.22
CA MET A 324 -10.39 6.08 13.92
C MET A 324 -11.30 7.09 13.21
N THR A 325 -12.61 6.89 13.29
CA THR A 325 -13.60 7.82 12.72
C THR A 325 -13.58 9.17 13.45
N VAL A 326 -13.50 9.17 14.77
CA VAL A 326 -13.40 10.38 15.58
C VAL A 326 -12.11 11.14 15.28
N LEU A 327 -10.95 10.44 15.19
CA LEU A 327 -9.67 11.04 14.81
C LEU A 327 -9.71 11.65 13.41
N PHE A 328 -10.38 10.98 12.48
CA PHE A 328 -10.56 11.52 11.13
C PHE A 328 -11.41 12.78 11.11
N ILE A 329 -12.54 12.79 11.84
CA ILE A 329 -13.41 13.95 11.99
C ILE A 329 -12.63 15.12 12.58
N ILE A 330 -11.89 14.91 13.68
CA ILE A 330 -11.05 15.93 14.31
C ILE A 330 -9.99 16.45 13.31
N SER A 331 -9.35 15.56 12.54
CA SER A 331 -8.35 15.94 11.52
C SER A 331 -8.95 16.79 10.39
N VAL A 332 -10.15 16.48 9.93
CA VAL A 332 -10.83 17.22 8.86
C VAL A 332 -11.33 18.58 9.36
N PHE A 333 -12.00 18.62 10.52
CA PHE A 333 -12.56 19.86 11.07
C PHE A 333 -11.52 20.73 11.76
N GLY A 334 -10.44 20.16 12.35
CA GLY A 334 -9.33 20.92 12.90
C GLY A 334 -8.58 21.75 11.86
N LYS A 335 -8.39 21.23 10.64
CA LYS A 335 -7.83 22.00 9.53
C LYS A 335 -8.72 23.17 9.06
N SER A 336 -10.05 23.03 9.18
CA SER A 336 -11.00 24.08 8.80
C SER A 336 -10.93 25.28 9.77
N ASN A 337 -10.80 25.04 11.07
CA ASN A 337 -10.72 26.11 12.06
C ASN A 337 -9.36 26.84 12.06
N CYS A 338 -8.28 26.16 11.78
CA CYS A 338 -6.95 26.80 11.65
C CYS A 338 -6.86 27.73 10.44
N ARG A 339 -7.60 27.46 9.36
CA ARG A 339 -7.70 28.39 8.21
C ARG A 339 -8.55 29.62 8.52
N LYS A 340 -9.62 29.49 9.31
CA LYS A 340 -10.44 30.65 9.70
C LYS A 340 -9.69 31.59 10.65
N MET A 341 -8.95 31.06 11.63
CA MET A 341 -8.17 31.92 12.55
C MET A 341 -7.01 32.68 11.89
N LYS A 342 -6.50 32.23 10.74
CA LYS A 342 -5.48 33.00 9.97
C LYS A 342 -6.07 34.10 9.08
N CYS A 343 -7.37 34.11 8.82
CA CYS A 343 -8.03 35.17 8.07
C CYS A 343 -8.57 36.31 8.94
N ASP A 344 -8.67 36.10 10.25
CA ASP A 344 -9.22 37.11 11.18
C ASP A 344 -8.12 37.91 11.93
N VAL A 345 -6.84 37.78 11.52
CA VAL A 345 -5.68 38.49 12.06
C VAL A 345 -4.87 39.14 10.92
N VAL A 346 -5.56 39.81 10.00
CA VAL A 346 -4.94 40.78 9.06
C VAL A 346 -5.82 42.02 9.00
#